data_8e3b41744377289519566b0c49adce63
#
_entry.id   8e3b41744377289519566b0c49adce63
#
_cell.length_a   1.000
_cell.length_b   1.000
_cell.length_c   1.000
_cell.angle_alpha   90.00
_cell.angle_beta   90.00
_cell.angle_gamma   90.00
#
_symmetry.space_group_name_H-M   'P 1'
#
loop_
_entity.id
_entity.type
_entity.pdbx_description
1 polymer ?
#
loop_
_entity_poly.entity_id
_entity_poly.type
_entity_poly.pdbx_seq_one_letter_code
_entity_poly.pdbx_strand_id
1 'polypeptide(L)'
;LLHAANITAELIDNNEDGKPDNFCVTAMLGKLGSYVSMYNHAEGNSVEINQDPLDEVGAVAAGLGAYETVNNYANGESHDASIEEIFHLISQHGYSNVYPQVFGESNSSTSSLAKAMDVARGGEQRCAKESCDWTYNNTSCPESSGLVDSGDAWYFYVDTSADYGTMMTEYIYWSVTSNI
;
A
#
# COMPACT_ATOMS: atom_id res chain seq x y z
N LEU A 1 -11.03 15.61 -5.70
CA LEU A 1 -11.39 15.71 -4.28
C LEU A 1 -12.63 14.90 -3.92
N LEU A 2 -13.80 15.19 -4.52
CA LEU A 2 -15.06 14.51 -4.18
C LEU A 2 -14.98 13.00 -4.42
N HIS A 3 -14.38 12.59 -5.53
CA HIS A 3 -14.17 11.18 -5.85
C HIS A 3 -13.33 10.47 -4.78
N ALA A 4 -12.15 11.00 -4.45
CA ALA A 4 -11.31 10.44 -3.39
C ALA A 4 -12.02 10.41 -2.02
N ALA A 5 -12.81 11.43 -1.70
CA ALA A 5 -13.61 11.44 -0.47
C ALA A 5 -14.67 10.34 -0.45
N ASN A 6 -15.32 10.07 -1.58
CA ASN A 6 -16.28 8.97 -1.70
C ASN A 6 -15.60 7.60 -1.54
N ILE A 7 -14.47 7.39 -2.22
CA ILE A 7 -13.68 6.15 -2.06
C ILE A 7 -13.26 5.95 -0.60
N THR A 8 -12.81 7.03 0.07
CA THR A 8 -12.45 6.96 1.49
C THR A 8 -13.65 6.56 2.35
N ALA A 9 -14.81 7.16 2.10
CA ALA A 9 -16.03 6.83 2.84
C ALA A 9 -16.43 5.36 2.65
N GLU A 10 -16.42 4.86 1.42
CA GLU A 10 -16.75 3.47 1.09
C GLU A 10 -15.77 2.47 1.70
N LEU A 11 -14.47 2.77 1.73
CA LEU A 11 -13.46 1.90 2.35
C LEU A 11 -13.52 1.88 3.88
N ILE A 12 -14.09 2.89 4.51
CA ILE A 12 -14.25 2.99 5.96
C ILE A 12 -15.60 2.44 6.42
N ASP A 13 -16.65 2.63 5.62
CA ASP A 13 -18.03 2.26 5.88
C ASP A 13 -18.58 1.52 4.64
N ASN A 14 -18.18 0.26 4.49
CA ASN A 14 -18.48 -0.56 3.32
C ASN A 14 -19.97 -0.92 3.20
N ASN A 15 -20.69 -0.94 4.31
CA ASN A 15 -22.11 -1.25 4.34
C ASN A 15 -23.01 -0.01 4.24
N GLU A 16 -22.43 1.19 4.16
CA GLU A 16 -23.09 2.49 4.00
C GLU A 16 -24.12 2.80 5.09
N ASP A 17 -23.89 2.32 6.33
CA ASP A 17 -24.80 2.57 7.45
C ASP A 17 -24.53 3.90 8.19
N GLY A 18 -23.51 4.64 7.72
CA GLY A 18 -23.07 5.91 8.29
C GLY A 18 -22.18 5.78 9.52
N LYS A 19 -21.61 4.58 9.73
CA LYS A 19 -20.68 4.31 10.82
C LYS A 19 -19.46 3.54 10.28
N PRO A 20 -18.27 3.81 10.82
CA PRO A 20 -17.10 3.03 10.43
C PRO A 20 -17.28 1.54 10.77
N ASP A 21 -17.04 0.66 9.80
CA ASP A 21 -17.04 -0.79 10.03
C ASP A 21 -16.02 -1.22 11.10
N ASN A 22 -14.92 -0.46 11.22
CA ASN A 22 -13.91 -0.67 12.26
C ASN A 22 -13.57 0.65 12.97
N PHE A 23 -14.25 0.89 14.07
CA PHE A 23 -14.05 2.12 14.87
C PHE A 23 -12.60 2.27 15.38
N CYS A 24 -11.91 1.16 15.72
CA CYS A 24 -10.55 1.24 16.20
C CYS A 24 -9.59 1.71 15.11
N VAL A 25 -9.80 1.27 13.87
CA VAL A 25 -9.00 1.70 12.71
C VAL A 25 -9.21 3.19 12.43
N THR A 26 -10.45 3.65 12.35
CA THR A 26 -10.74 5.07 12.11
C THR A 26 -10.27 5.97 13.24
N ALA A 27 -10.38 5.53 14.50
CA ALA A 27 -9.84 6.25 15.64
C ALA A 27 -8.30 6.35 15.58
N MET A 28 -7.62 5.29 15.11
CA MET A 28 -6.17 5.31 14.93
C MET A 28 -5.76 6.28 13.81
N LEU A 29 -6.43 6.24 12.67
CA LEU A 29 -6.19 7.17 11.57
C LEU A 29 -6.36 8.63 12.03
N GLY A 30 -7.45 8.92 12.76
CA GLY A 30 -7.68 10.23 13.35
C GLY A 30 -6.59 10.65 14.37
N LYS A 31 -6.13 9.71 15.20
CA LYS A 31 -5.03 9.95 16.14
C LYS A 31 -3.71 10.29 15.46
N LEU A 32 -3.44 9.68 14.33
CA LEU A 32 -2.25 9.91 13.52
C LEU A 32 -2.37 11.17 12.64
N GLY A 33 -3.52 11.84 12.64
CA GLY A 33 -3.75 12.95 11.72
C GLY A 33 -3.69 12.55 10.25
N SER A 34 -4.14 11.34 9.93
CA SER A 34 -4.05 10.78 8.57
C SER A 34 -4.81 11.62 7.55
N TYR A 35 -4.20 11.84 6.39
CA TYR A 35 -4.81 12.62 5.30
C TYR A 35 -4.36 12.12 3.93
N VAL A 36 -5.15 12.44 2.90
CA VAL A 36 -4.76 12.26 1.50
C VAL A 36 -4.31 13.59 0.94
N SER A 37 -3.06 13.67 0.53
CA SER A 37 -2.49 14.84 -0.12
C SER A 37 -2.79 14.78 -1.60
N MET A 38 -3.71 15.64 -2.06
CA MET A 38 -4.06 15.71 -3.50
C MET A 38 -3.35 16.88 -4.17
N TYR A 39 -2.65 16.60 -5.25
CA TYR A 39 -1.91 17.60 -6.02
C TYR A 39 -2.30 17.57 -7.50
N ASN A 40 -2.29 18.76 -8.12
CA ASN A 40 -2.62 18.93 -9.53
C ASN A 40 -1.33 19.07 -10.34
N HIS A 41 -0.72 17.96 -10.75
CA HIS A 41 0.44 17.97 -11.62
C HIS A 41 0.28 17.03 -12.81
N ALA A 42 0.71 17.54 -13.96
CA ALA A 42 1.13 16.68 -15.05
C ALA A 42 2.53 16.14 -14.75
N GLU A 43 2.82 14.93 -15.20
CA GLU A 43 4.10 14.25 -15.01
C GLU A 43 5.31 15.20 -15.12
N GLY A 44 6.21 15.10 -14.19
CA GLY A 44 7.53 15.73 -14.25
C GLY A 44 7.69 17.09 -13.56
N ASN A 45 6.64 17.68 -13.01
CA ASN A 45 6.74 18.89 -12.20
C ASN A 45 6.29 18.59 -10.75
N SER A 46 7.22 18.15 -9.91
CA SER A 46 6.97 18.10 -8.48
C SER A 46 6.77 19.52 -7.94
N VAL A 47 5.55 19.89 -7.55
CA VAL A 47 5.41 20.96 -6.57
C VAL A 47 5.75 20.33 -5.22
N GLU A 48 6.80 20.84 -4.60
CA GLU A 48 7.02 20.55 -3.19
C GLU A 48 5.78 21.05 -2.44
N ILE A 49 4.94 20.12 -2.02
CA ILE A 49 3.94 20.43 -1.00
C ILE A 49 4.73 20.72 0.25
N ASN A 50 4.59 21.92 0.81
CA ASN A 50 5.18 22.22 2.10
C ASN A 50 4.49 21.34 3.16
N GLN A 51 5.04 20.18 3.41
CA GLN A 51 4.57 19.22 4.40
C GLN A 51 5.10 19.55 5.80
N ASP A 52 6.09 20.42 5.91
CA ASP A 52 6.77 20.75 7.17
C ASP A 52 5.83 20.91 8.38
N PRO A 53 4.70 21.64 8.30
CA PRO A 53 3.80 21.79 9.44
C PRO A 53 3.08 20.50 9.86
N LEU A 54 2.87 19.56 8.92
CA LEU A 54 2.21 18.29 9.18
C LEU A 54 3.20 17.24 9.67
N ASP A 55 4.42 17.29 9.15
CA ASP A 55 5.53 16.45 9.61
C ASP A 55 5.91 16.78 11.05
N GLU A 56 5.88 18.08 11.44
CA GLU A 56 6.14 18.52 12.81
C GLU A 56 5.16 17.92 13.83
N VAL A 57 3.93 17.61 13.43
CA VAL A 57 2.91 16.96 14.29
C VAL A 57 2.85 15.44 14.09
N GLY A 58 3.71 14.90 13.25
CA GLY A 58 3.76 13.46 12.97
C GLY A 58 2.54 12.92 12.22
N ALA A 59 1.89 13.77 11.42
CA ALA A 59 0.79 13.36 10.56
C ALA A 59 1.26 12.41 9.45
N VAL A 60 0.41 11.49 9.04
CA VAL A 60 0.71 10.51 7.99
C VAL A 60 -0.15 10.75 6.76
N ALA A 61 0.44 10.62 5.58
CA ALA A 61 -0.22 10.92 4.32
C ALA A 61 -0.08 9.81 3.29
N ALA A 62 -1.10 9.68 2.41
CA ALA A 62 -0.94 9.12 1.08
C ALA A 62 -0.95 10.25 0.05
N GLY A 63 -0.14 10.12 -0.99
CA GLY A 63 -0.11 11.04 -2.12
C GLY A 63 -1.06 10.59 -3.23
N LEU A 64 -1.83 11.51 -3.82
CA LEU A 64 -2.73 11.20 -4.92
C LEU A 64 -2.70 12.32 -5.95
N GLY A 65 -2.10 12.07 -7.11
CA GLY A 65 -2.07 13.01 -8.21
C GLY A 65 -3.43 13.15 -8.91
N ALA A 66 -3.78 14.34 -9.36
CA ALA A 66 -5.02 14.54 -10.10
C ALA A 66 -5.08 13.71 -11.39
N TYR A 67 -3.94 13.43 -12.00
CA TYR A 67 -3.82 12.60 -13.20
C TYR A 67 -4.08 11.10 -12.91
N GLU A 68 -3.90 10.67 -11.67
CA GLU A 68 -4.13 9.29 -11.20
C GLU A 68 -5.58 9.04 -10.78
N THR A 69 -6.40 10.09 -10.70
CA THR A 69 -7.81 9.99 -10.27
C THR A 69 -8.81 9.94 -11.41
N VAL A 70 -8.35 9.94 -12.63
CA VAL A 70 -9.18 9.93 -13.83
C VAL A 70 -8.84 8.71 -14.68
N ASN A 71 -9.84 7.91 -14.92
CA ASN A 71 -9.78 6.82 -15.88
C ASN A 71 -9.57 7.37 -17.28
N ASN A 72 -8.34 7.49 -17.72
CA ASN A 72 -8.02 7.85 -19.08
C ASN A 72 -7.81 6.64 -19.97
N TYR A 73 -8.76 5.70 -19.93
CA TYR A 73 -8.74 4.48 -20.75
C TYR A 73 -8.64 4.79 -22.27
N ALA A 74 -9.03 5.98 -22.71
CA ALA A 74 -8.93 6.36 -24.11
C ALA A 74 -7.48 6.42 -24.64
N ASN A 75 -6.51 6.61 -23.76
CA ASN A 75 -5.08 6.70 -24.11
C ASN A 75 -4.25 5.52 -23.59
N GLY A 76 -4.85 4.57 -22.89
CA GLY A 76 -4.17 3.35 -22.41
C GLY A 76 -3.21 3.58 -21.24
N GLU A 77 -3.28 4.70 -20.55
CA GLU A 77 -2.18 5.13 -19.67
C GLU A 77 -2.48 5.22 -18.18
N SER A 78 -3.70 5.12 -17.69
CA SER A 78 -3.87 5.13 -16.23
C SER A 78 -5.12 4.41 -15.75
N HIS A 79 -4.97 3.60 -14.73
CA HIS A 79 -6.05 3.19 -13.84
C HIS A 79 -6.27 4.29 -12.80
N ASP A 80 -7.45 4.30 -12.18
CA ASP A 80 -7.76 5.18 -11.07
C ASP A 80 -7.05 4.67 -9.81
N ALA A 81 -5.98 5.33 -9.41
CA ALA A 81 -5.20 4.97 -8.22
C ALA A 81 -5.86 5.40 -6.90
N SER A 82 -7.04 6.03 -6.93
CA SER A 82 -7.69 6.49 -5.70
C SER A 82 -7.96 5.35 -4.71
N ILE A 83 -8.38 4.18 -5.20
CA ILE A 83 -8.62 3.01 -4.36
C ILE A 83 -7.30 2.54 -3.74
N GLU A 84 -6.25 2.44 -4.54
CA GLU A 84 -4.93 1.98 -4.14
C GLU A 84 -4.34 2.86 -3.05
N GLU A 85 -4.16 4.15 -3.31
CA GLU A 85 -3.52 5.07 -2.39
C GLU A 85 -4.29 5.26 -1.08
N ILE A 86 -5.62 5.32 -1.14
CA ILE A 86 -6.44 5.43 0.06
C ILE A 86 -6.43 4.12 0.84
N PHE A 87 -6.44 2.98 0.15
CA PHE A 87 -6.34 1.68 0.80
C PHE A 87 -4.97 1.51 1.50
N HIS A 88 -3.88 1.94 0.87
CA HIS A 88 -2.53 1.96 1.48
C HIS A 88 -2.53 2.78 2.78
N LEU A 89 -3.10 3.98 2.76
CA LEU A 89 -3.22 4.80 3.97
C LEU A 89 -3.97 4.07 5.10
N ILE A 90 -5.08 3.42 4.78
CA ILE A 90 -5.92 2.72 5.74
C ILE A 90 -5.24 1.45 6.25
N SER A 91 -4.64 0.65 5.38
CA SER A 91 -3.98 -0.61 5.76
C SER A 91 -2.72 -0.34 6.58
N GLN A 92 -1.83 0.49 6.08
CA GLN A 92 -0.52 0.75 6.67
C GLN A 92 -0.61 1.52 7.99
N HIS A 93 -1.45 2.55 8.05
CA HIS A 93 -1.55 3.41 9.24
C HIS A 93 -2.74 3.08 10.13
N GLY A 94 -3.78 2.47 9.61
CA GLY A 94 -4.93 2.00 10.37
C GLY A 94 -4.76 0.58 10.87
N TYR A 95 -4.97 -0.40 10.00
CA TYR A 95 -4.97 -1.83 10.36
C TYR A 95 -3.64 -2.32 10.92
N SER A 96 -2.52 -1.92 10.33
CA SER A 96 -1.19 -2.31 10.79
C SER A 96 -0.90 -1.85 12.22
N ASN A 97 -1.36 -0.67 12.61
CA ASN A 97 -1.18 -0.16 13.97
C ASN A 97 -2.17 -0.74 14.98
N VAL A 98 -3.40 -1.00 14.57
CA VAL A 98 -4.44 -1.55 15.47
C VAL A 98 -4.28 -3.05 15.68
N TYR A 99 -3.91 -3.77 14.64
CA TYR A 99 -3.77 -5.23 14.64
C TYR A 99 -2.38 -5.70 14.17
N PRO A 100 -1.29 -5.29 14.83
CA PRO A 100 0.08 -5.52 14.34
C PRO A 100 0.45 -7.01 14.19
N GLN A 101 -0.20 -7.90 14.94
CA GLN A 101 0.02 -9.34 14.83
C GLN A 101 -0.54 -9.92 13.52
N VAL A 102 -1.55 -9.26 12.95
CA VAL A 102 -2.24 -9.71 11.73
C VAL A 102 -1.78 -8.93 10.53
N PHE A 103 -1.80 -7.60 10.61
CA PHE A 103 -1.59 -6.68 9.50
C PHE A 103 -0.32 -5.83 9.62
N GLY A 104 0.57 -6.11 10.58
CA GLY A 104 1.78 -5.31 10.74
C GLY A 104 2.61 -5.28 9.46
N GLU A 105 2.83 -4.09 8.93
CA GLU A 105 3.57 -3.81 7.70
C GLU A 105 4.87 -3.08 8.04
N SER A 106 5.94 -3.84 8.28
CA SER A 106 7.28 -3.29 8.49
C SER A 106 8.32 -4.26 7.97
N ASN A 107 9.52 -3.78 7.67
CA ASN A 107 10.62 -4.61 7.16
C ASN A 107 11.00 -5.78 8.08
N SER A 108 10.70 -5.68 9.37
CA SER A 108 10.94 -6.74 10.35
C SER A 108 9.66 -7.47 10.79
N SER A 109 8.56 -7.30 10.08
CA SER A 109 7.27 -7.87 10.47
C SER A 109 7.26 -9.38 10.43
N THR A 110 6.62 -9.96 11.44
CA THR A 110 6.29 -11.40 11.52
C THR A 110 4.78 -11.61 11.60
N SER A 111 4.01 -10.64 11.12
CA SER A 111 2.54 -10.66 11.10
C SER A 111 2.01 -11.82 10.26
N SER A 112 0.71 -12.08 10.35
CA SER A 112 0.05 -13.05 9.47
C SER A 112 0.12 -12.62 8.00
N LEU A 113 0.02 -11.31 7.74
CA LEU A 113 0.18 -10.73 6.40
C LEU A 113 1.58 -10.99 5.83
N ALA A 114 2.64 -10.72 6.62
CA ALA A 114 4.02 -10.99 6.23
C ALA A 114 4.22 -12.46 5.83
N LYS A 115 3.72 -13.38 6.66
CA LYS A 115 3.81 -14.83 6.39
C LYS A 115 3.03 -15.24 5.14
N ALA A 116 1.85 -14.66 4.93
CA ALA A 116 1.04 -14.94 3.75
C ALA A 116 1.77 -14.46 2.47
N MET A 117 2.34 -13.26 2.50
CA MET A 117 3.15 -12.75 1.39
C MET A 117 4.38 -13.62 1.14
N ASP A 118 5.11 -14.04 2.18
CA ASP A 118 6.27 -14.91 2.02
C ASP A 118 5.89 -16.23 1.32
N VAL A 119 4.76 -16.83 1.68
CA VAL A 119 4.23 -18.02 0.99
C VAL A 119 3.88 -17.71 -0.45
N ALA A 120 3.19 -16.59 -0.71
CA ALA A 120 2.79 -16.17 -2.04
C ALA A 120 4.00 -15.95 -2.97
N ARG A 121 5.13 -15.52 -2.41
CA ARG A 121 6.40 -15.33 -3.11
C ARG A 121 7.24 -16.60 -3.28
N GLY A 122 6.71 -17.76 -2.90
CA GLY A 122 7.37 -19.05 -3.02
C GLY A 122 8.12 -19.53 -1.76
N GLY A 123 7.87 -18.91 -0.62
CA GLY A 123 8.34 -19.30 0.71
C GLY A 123 9.43 -18.38 1.29
N GLU A 124 9.39 -18.24 2.61
CA GLU A 124 10.26 -17.37 3.40
C GLU A 124 11.75 -17.75 3.29
N GLN A 125 12.04 -19.03 3.07
CA GLN A 125 13.40 -19.56 3.09
C GLN A 125 14.25 -19.17 1.86
N ARG A 126 13.64 -18.57 0.86
CA ARG A 126 14.33 -18.26 -0.40
C ARG A 126 15.12 -16.97 -0.36
N CYS A 127 14.84 -16.10 0.59
CA CYS A 127 15.54 -14.85 0.75
C CYS A 127 15.48 -14.37 2.19
N ALA A 128 16.63 -14.15 2.81
CA ALA A 128 16.67 -13.58 4.15
C ALA A 128 16.20 -12.13 4.10
N LYS A 129 15.20 -11.78 4.91
CA LYS A 129 14.53 -10.47 4.94
C LYS A 129 15.48 -9.27 5.09
N GLU A 130 16.63 -9.49 5.71
CA GLU A 130 17.61 -8.45 6.03
C GLU A 130 18.68 -8.27 4.95
N SER A 131 18.81 -9.23 4.03
CA SER A 131 19.91 -9.26 3.05
C SER A 131 19.45 -9.14 1.60
N CYS A 132 18.15 -9.15 1.36
CA CYS A 132 17.58 -9.11 0.03
C CYS A 132 16.82 -7.81 -0.17
N ASP A 133 17.12 -7.15 -1.25
CA ASP A 133 16.17 -6.26 -1.89
C ASP A 133 14.99 -7.12 -2.36
N TRP A 134 13.82 -6.87 -1.89
CA TRP A 134 12.64 -7.72 -2.10
C TRP A 134 11.98 -7.53 -3.47
N THR A 135 12.68 -6.91 -4.38
CA THR A 135 12.24 -6.71 -5.75
C THR A 135 12.64 -7.86 -6.68
N TYR A 136 11.90 -8.03 -7.74
CA TYR A 136 12.14 -9.06 -8.76
C TYR A 136 13.56 -9.04 -9.37
N ASN A 137 14.18 -7.87 -9.47
CA ASN A 137 15.47 -7.69 -10.14
C ASN A 137 16.68 -7.74 -9.19
N ASN A 138 16.52 -8.21 -7.97
CA ASN A 138 17.61 -8.17 -7.02
C ASN A 138 18.67 -9.25 -7.31
N THR A 139 19.82 -8.79 -7.76
CA THR A 139 21.01 -9.63 -7.99
C THR A 139 21.68 -10.09 -6.69
N SER A 140 21.37 -9.47 -5.55
CA SER A 140 21.89 -9.87 -4.24
C SER A 140 21.09 -11.03 -3.61
N CYS A 141 19.95 -11.37 -4.19
CA CYS A 141 19.18 -12.55 -3.82
C CYS A 141 18.99 -13.47 -5.05
N PRO A 142 19.99 -14.32 -5.35
CA PRO A 142 19.98 -15.15 -6.56
C PRO A 142 18.75 -16.04 -6.68
N GLU A 143 18.11 -16.34 -5.56
CA GLU A 143 16.93 -17.19 -5.51
C GLU A 143 15.65 -16.43 -5.90
N SER A 144 15.64 -15.10 -5.85
CA SER A 144 14.51 -14.31 -6.32
C SER A 144 14.29 -14.43 -7.83
N SER A 145 15.35 -14.64 -8.59
CA SER A 145 15.26 -14.95 -10.03
C SER A 145 14.68 -16.34 -10.32
N GLY A 146 14.81 -17.26 -9.36
CA GLY A 146 14.26 -18.61 -9.43
C GLY A 146 12.80 -18.72 -8.96
N LEU A 147 12.26 -17.74 -8.26
CA LEU A 147 10.88 -17.73 -7.77
C LEU A 147 9.86 -17.78 -8.91
N VAL A 148 10.15 -17.07 -10.00
CA VAL A 148 9.29 -17.05 -11.19
C VAL A 148 9.32 -18.36 -11.94
N ASP A 149 10.47 -19.05 -11.95
CA ASP A 149 10.66 -20.32 -12.66
C ASP A 149 10.25 -21.54 -11.84
N SER A 150 10.09 -21.42 -10.52
CA SER A 150 9.76 -22.55 -9.65
C SER A 150 8.30 -23.00 -9.75
N GLY A 151 7.42 -22.20 -10.33
CA GLY A 151 5.99 -22.46 -10.39
C GLY A 151 5.25 -22.36 -9.05
N ASP A 152 5.97 -22.11 -7.94
CA ASP A 152 5.39 -22.04 -6.61
C ASP A 152 5.03 -20.62 -6.20
N ALA A 153 5.70 -19.59 -6.78
CA ALA A 153 5.39 -18.20 -6.53
C ALA A 153 4.25 -17.72 -7.43
N TRP A 154 3.27 -17.06 -6.84
CA TRP A 154 2.13 -16.46 -7.55
C TRP A 154 1.99 -14.96 -7.29
N TYR A 155 2.86 -14.38 -6.47
CA TYR A 155 2.97 -12.95 -6.22
C TYR A 155 4.42 -12.50 -6.34
N PHE A 156 4.62 -11.38 -7.00
CA PHE A 156 5.88 -10.63 -7.00
C PHE A 156 5.56 -9.16 -7.27
N TYR A 157 6.43 -8.28 -6.79
CA TYR A 157 6.34 -6.84 -7.00
C TYR A 157 7.64 -6.34 -7.62
N VAL A 158 7.53 -5.63 -8.75
CA VAL A 158 8.68 -5.20 -9.55
C VAL A 158 8.87 -3.70 -9.39
N ASP A 159 9.38 -3.30 -8.25
CA ASP A 159 9.80 -1.93 -7.97
C ASP A 159 11.14 -1.97 -7.24
N THR A 160 12.18 -1.41 -7.86
CA THR A 160 13.53 -1.40 -7.29
C THR A 160 13.68 -0.48 -6.08
N SER A 161 12.71 0.37 -5.80
CA SER A 161 12.68 1.24 -4.63
C SER A 161 11.88 0.66 -3.46
N ALA A 162 11.08 -0.40 -3.71
CA ALA A 162 10.23 -1.01 -2.69
C ALA A 162 11.04 -1.80 -1.67
N ASP A 163 10.80 -1.53 -0.41
CA ASP A 163 11.26 -2.37 0.68
C ASP A 163 10.24 -3.46 1.03
N TYR A 164 10.53 -4.26 2.04
CA TYR A 164 9.64 -5.36 2.45
C TYR A 164 8.29 -4.85 2.98
N GLY A 165 8.29 -3.70 3.67
CA GLY A 165 7.06 -3.07 4.15
C GLY A 165 6.17 -2.63 2.99
N THR A 166 6.73 -1.94 2.02
CA THR A 166 6.05 -1.53 0.79
C THR A 166 5.44 -2.72 0.06
N MET A 167 6.21 -3.81 -0.08
CA MET A 167 5.70 -5.02 -0.73
C MET A 167 4.50 -5.65 0.00
N MET A 168 4.43 -5.56 1.34
CA MET A 168 3.26 -6.02 2.10
C MET A 168 2.04 -5.13 1.85
N THR A 169 2.24 -3.82 1.77
CA THR A 169 1.18 -2.86 1.45
C THR A 169 0.58 -3.16 0.08
N GLU A 170 1.43 -3.41 -0.91
CA GLU A 170 1.01 -3.82 -2.25
C GLU A 170 0.34 -5.20 -2.25
N TYR A 171 0.91 -6.15 -1.52
CA TYR A 171 0.36 -7.51 -1.46
C TYR A 171 -1.06 -7.54 -0.90
N ILE A 172 -1.35 -6.82 0.17
CA ILE A 172 -2.71 -6.77 0.74
C ILE A 172 -3.67 -6.06 -0.22
N TYR A 173 -3.25 -4.96 -0.84
CA TYR A 173 -4.05 -4.25 -1.84
C TYR A 173 -4.47 -5.19 -2.98
N TRP A 174 -3.51 -5.82 -3.64
CA TRP A 174 -3.80 -6.74 -4.76
C TRP A 174 -4.58 -7.96 -4.33
N SER A 175 -4.33 -8.49 -3.12
CA SER A 175 -5.07 -9.64 -2.59
C SER A 175 -6.54 -9.33 -2.33
N VAL A 176 -6.86 -8.12 -1.94
CA VAL A 176 -8.25 -7.67 -1.71
C VAL A 176 -8.92 -7.30 -3.02
N THR A 177 -8.29 -6.46 -3.83
CA THR A 177 -8.91 -5.91 -5.04
C THR A 177 -9.01 -6.90 -6.20
N SER A 178 -8.12 -7.91 -6.27
CA SER A 178 -8.19 -8.95 -7.30
C SER A 178 -9.30 -9.99 -7.07
N ASN A 179 -9.97 -9.96 -5.93
CA ASN A 179 -11.07 -10.89 -5.59
C ASN A 179 -12.46 -10.26 -5.73
N ILE A 180 -12.56 -9.08 -6.34
CA ILE A 180 -13.80 -8.36 -6.57
C ILE A 180 -14.36 -8.68 -7.96
#